data_6768a17025f7c2cb2725c333c78e1a7b
#
_entry.id   6768a17025f7c2cb2725c333c78e1a7b
#
_cell.length_a   1.000
_cell.length_b   1.000
_cell.length_c   1.000
_cell.angle_alpha   90.00
_cell.angle_beta   90.00
_cell.angle_gamma   90.00
#
_symmetry.space_group_name_H-M   'P 1'
#
loop_
_entity.id
_entity.type
_entity.pdbx_description
1 polymer ?
#
loop_
_entity_poly.entity_id
_entity_poly.type
_entity_poly.pdbx_seq_one_letter_code
_entity_poly.pdbx_strand_id
1 'polypeptide(L)'
;QRQMCIRDSRTTQPINVTTYGLHTFGPGVNLERFSAKYETVLTPKESGEILLNLEGCSYFELLVNGKSMTKHRTWRTTDTRTMLQVEKGKEYKIEILYAQVENWAANLKFNLGKEFPINYSESISKLKGIDVVVFVGGISPQLEGEEMPVNIPGFKGGDRTDIELPAVQRNFLKALKDAGKQVVFVNCSGSSMALLPETESCDAILQAWYGGELGGYAVADVLFGDYNPSGKLPVTFYKSTKQLPDYEDYSMKGRTYRYMSDPLFPFGFGLSYTDFAVGTASCNKTQLRTDESLTLTVPVSNTGKRSGTEVVQVYIRKTDDADGPLKSLKAYARVELAAGAKQDVKIELPSESFECFDPSTNTCLLYTSPSPRDLST
;
A
#
# COMPACT_ATOMS: atom_id res chain seq x y z
N GLN A 1 16.84 8.41 50.48
CA GLN A 1 16.91 9.82 50.00
C GLN A 1 16.81 9.78 48.47
N ARG A 2 15.70 10.23 47.90
CA ARG A 2 15.56 10.44 46.45
C ARG A 2 16.21 11.78 46.12
N GLN A 3 17.39 11.76 45.51
CA GLN A 3 17.93 12.95 44.86
C GLN A 3 17.10 13.23 43.60
N MET A 4 16.23 14.22 43.63
CA MET A 4 15.67 14.82 42.43
C MET A 4 16.70 15.78 41.86
N CYS A 5 17.34 15.41 40.76
CA CYS A 5 18.13 16.35 39.96
C CYS A 5 17.16 17.17 39.11
N ILE A 6 16.87 18.41 39.53
CA ILE A 6 16.19 19.41 38.69
C ILE A 6 17.29 20.07 37.84
N ARG A 7 17.19 19.93 36.52
CA ARG A 7 18.01 20.70 35.58
C ARG A 7 17.11 21.66 34.82
N ASP A 8 17.44 22.92 34.92
CA ASP A 8 16.78 23.99 34.18
C ASP A 8 17.62 24.33 32.94
N SER A 9 17.01 24.27 31.74
CA SER A 9 17.67 24.66 30.50
C SER A 9 16.68 25.37 29.59
N ARG A 10 17.17 26.37 28.85
CA ARG A 10 16.42 26.99 27.76
C ARG A 10 16.84 26.37 26.45
N THR A 11 15.89 25.99 25.61
CA THR A 11 16.13 25.51 24.25
C THR A 11 15.31 26.32 23.27
N THR A 12 15.89 26.63 22.13
CA THR A 12 15.21 27.20 20.97
C THR A 12 14.80 26.12 19.98
N GLN A 13 15.13 24.85 20.27
CA GLN A 13 14.82 23.72 19.41
C GLN A 13 13.38 23.24 19.69
N PRO A 14 12.66 22.78 18.65
CA PRO A 14 11.36 22.13 18.82
C PRO A 14 11.47 20.92 19.77
N ILE A 15 10.43 20.68 20.55
CA ILE A 15 10.31 19.45 21.32
C ILE A 15 10.03 18.32 20.32
N ASN A 16 11.05 17.55 20.03
CA ASN A 16 10.97 16.37 19.20
C ASN A 16 11.91 15.33 19.76
N VAL A 17 11.43 14.55 20.71
CA VAL A 17 12.22 13.52 21.39
C VAL A 17 11.60 12.19 21.09
N THR A 18 12.33 11.38 20.33
CA THR A 18 11.95 10.00 20.04
C THR A 18 13.13 9.13 20.38
N THR A 19 12.92 8.16 21.28
CA THR A 19 13.94 7.19 21.60
C THR A 19 13.36 5.79 21.47
N TYR A 20 13.84 5.05 20.49
CA TYR A 20 13.75 3.61 20.47
C TYR A 20 15.04 3.06 21.10
N GLY A 21 14.91 2.41 22.26
CA GLY A 21 16.07 1.88 22.99
C GLY A 21 16.81 2.91 23.86
N LEU A 22 17.95 2.54 24.37
CA LEU A 22 18.73 3.17 25.44
C LEU A 22 19.35 4.55 25.08
N HIS A 23 18.55 5.53 24.75
CA HIS A 23 19.06 6.89 24.47
C HIS A 23 18.66 7.86 25.58
N THR A 24 19.57 8.75 25.93
CA THR A 24 19.34 9.77 26.96
C THR A 24 18.72 11.03 26.35
N PHE A 25 17.74 11.65 27.03
CA PHE A 25 17.19 12.96 26.67
C PHE A 25 18.23 14.10 26.75
N GLY A 26 19.31 13.84 27.42
CA GLY A 26 20.43 14.76 27.59
C GLY A 26 21.45 14.17 28.55
N PRO A 27 22.66 14.76 28.64
CA PRO A 27 23.71 14.26 29.53
C PRO A 27 23.22 14.14 30.97
N GLY A 28 23.30 12.95 31.53
CA GLY A 28 22.98 12.65 32.92
C GLY A 28 21.47 12.55 33.24
N VAL A 29 20.59 12.47 32.22
CA VAL A 29 19.17 12.15 32.41
C VAL A 29 19.01 10.65 32.23
N ASN A 30 18.55 9.97 33.28
CA ASN A 30 18.21 8.56 33.20
C ASN A 30 16.82 8.44 32.53
N LEU A 31 16.69 7.62 31.49
CA LEU A 31 15.43 7.36 30.81
C LEU A 31 14.45 6.55 31.63
N GLU A 32 14.93 5.83 32.60
CA GLU A 32 14.07 5.09 33.52
C GLU A 32 13.50 6.04 34.56
N ARG A 33 12.18 6.25 34.56
CA ARG A 33 11.41 6.98 35.57
C ARG A 33 11.81 8.44 35.75
N PHE A 34 11.95 9.18 34.64
CA PHE A 34 12.14 10.62 34.71
C PHE A 34 10.82 11.37 34.45
N SER A 35 10.76 12.62 34.84
CA SER A 35 9.70 13.55 34.48
C SER A 35 10.30 14.85 33.96
N ALA A 36 9.57 15.50 33.06
CA ALA A 36 9.95 16.79 32.52
C ALA A 36 8.75 17.72 32.48
N LYS A 37 8.98 19.00 32.67
CA LYS A 37 8.05 20.07 32.43
C LYS A 37 8.65 21.02 31.40
N TYR A 38 7.91 21.23 30.32
CA TYR A 38 8.27 22.20 29.29
C TYR A 38 7.30 23.38 29.41
N GLU A 39 7.83 24.59 29.32
CA GLU A 39 7.04 25.82 29.41
C GLU A 39 7.43 26.74 28.26
N THR A 40 6.45 27.36 27.64
CA THR A 40 6.64 28.43 26.65
C THR A 40 5.46 29.40 26.72
N VAL A 41 5.68 30.60 26.17
CA VAL A 41 4.63 31.60 26.00
C VAL A 41 4.41 31.82 24.51
N LEU A 42 3.18 31.65 24.09
CA LEU A 42 2.74 31.93 22.74
C LEU A 42 2.06 33.31 22.70
N THR A 43 2.58 34.21 21.86
CA THR A 43 1.95 35.51 21.57
C THR A 43 1.57 35.53 20.08
N PRO A 44 0.29 35.24 19.75
CA PRO A 44 -0.14 35.13 18.34
C PRO A 44 -0.02 36.49 17.63
N LYS A 45 0.45 36.47 16.38
CA LYS A 45 0.50 37.65 15.50
C LYS A 45 -0.87 37.98 14.89
N GLU A 46 -1.80 37.05 14.93
CA GLU A 46 -3.17 37.14 14.39
C GLU A 46 -4.14 36.44 15.31
N SER A 47 -5.39 36.89 15.36
CA SER A 47 -6.46 36.16 15.99
C SER A 47 -6.95 35.01 15.14
N GLY A 48 -7.49 33.96 15.73
CA GLY A 48 -8.05 32.82 15.05
C GLY A 48 -7.78 31.50 15.75
N GLU A 49 -7.94 30.41 15.03
CA GLU A 49 -7.75 29.07 15.56
C GLU A 49 -6.35 28.56 15.23
N ILE A 50 -5.71 27.94 16.21
CA ILE A 50 -4.44 27.23 16.03
C ILE A 50 -4.55 25.79 16.51
N LEU A 51 -3.83 24.90 15.88
CA LEU A 51 -3.67 23.51 16.28
C LEU A 51 -2.49 23.38 17.24
N LEU A 52 -2.72 22.79 18.38
CA LEU A 52 -1.72 22.26 19.29
C LEU A 52 -1.73 20.73 19.14
N ASN A 53 -0.67 20.20 18.58
CA ASN A 53 -0.51 18.76 18.38
C ASN A 53 0.56 18.25 19.33
N LEU A 54 0.16 17.36 20.24
CA LEU A 54 1.05 16.70 21.18
C LEU A 54 0.99 15.20 20.94
N GLU A 55 2.10 14.65 20.47
CA GLU A 55 2.32 13.21 20.29
C GLU A 55 3.23 12.72 21.42
N GLY A 56 2.86 11.62 22.07
CA GLY A 56 3.66 11.06 23.14
C GLY A 56 3.26 9.64 23.53
N CYS A 57 4.14 9.00 24.27
CA CYS A 57 3.84 7.77 25.01
C CYS A 57 4.16 7.96 26.49
N SER A 58 3.74 7.02 27.33
CA SER A 58 3.81 7.09 28.77
C SER A 58 2.79 8.09 29.37
N TYR A 59 3.16 9.01 30.20
CA TYR A 59 2.26 10.06 30.67
C TYR A 59 2.62 11.38 30.05
N PHE A 60 1.64 12.07 29.50
CA PHE A 60 1.79 13.44 29.03
C PHE A 60 0.49 14.22 29.20
N GLU A 61 0.63 15.53 29.45
CA GLU A 61 -0.46 16.46 29.61
C GLU A 61 -0.09 17.82 29.02
N LEU A 62 -1.00 18.39 28.24
CA LEU A 62 -0.91 19.74 27.70
C LEU A 62 -1.82 20.69 28.49
N LEU A 63 -1.25 21.74 28.98
CA LEU A 63 -2.01 22.81 29.68
C LEU A 63 -1.84 24.11 28.89
N VAL A 64 -2.92 24.89 28.86
CA VAL A 64 -2.92 26.28 28.39
C VAL A 64 -3.47 27.17 29.48
N ASN A 65 -2.68 28.15 29.90
CA ASN A 65 -2.99 29.04 31.03
C ASN A 65 -3.42 28.26 32.29
N GLY A 66 -2.74 27.15 32.57
CA GLY A 66 -3.01 26.30 33.72
C GLY A 66 -4.21 25.37 33.57
N LYS A 67 -4.98 25.44 32.46
CA LYS A 67 -6.11 24.54 32.18
C LYS A 67 -5.63 23.36 31.37
N SER A 68 -5.91 22.15 31.84
CA SER A 68 -5.60 20.91 31.08
C SER A 68 -6.46 20.84 29.82
N MET A 69 -5.81 20.74 28.68
CA MET A 69 -6.42 20.63 27.35
C MET A 69 -6.50 19.17 26.90
N THR A 70 -5.46 18.40 27.17
CA THR A 70 -5.42 16.98 26.95
C THR A 70 -4.48 16.28 27.91
N LYS A 71 -4.81 15.06 28.29
CA LYS A 71 -4.06 14.27 29.27
C LYS A 71 -4.16 12.79 28.92
N HIS A 72 -3.02 12.12 28.80
CA HIS A 72 -2.95 10.71 28.47
C HIS A 72 -1.96 9.97 29.36
N ARG A 73 -2.28 8.70 29.61
CA ARG A 73 -1.36 7.69 30.12
C ARG A 73 -1.51 6.46 29.24
N THR A 74 -0.52 6.18 28.43
CA THR A 74 -0.58 5.14 27.41
C THR A 74 0.79 4.51 27.22
N TRP A 75 0.83 3.24 26.95
CA TRP A 75 2.05 2.51 26.61
C TRP A 75 2.41 2.63 25.13
N ARG A 76 1.45 3.11 24.29
CA ARG A 76 1.66 3.36 22.86
C ARG A 76 1.80 4.87 22.60
N THR A 77 2.52 5.21 21.55
CA THR A 77 2.51 6.58 21.04
C THR A 77 1.08 6.98 20.66
N THR A 78 0.62 8.05 21.24
CA THR A 78 -0.71 8.63 20.97
C THR A 78 -0.54 10.04 20.47
N ASP A 79 -1.19 10.35 19.35
CA ASP A 79 -1.26 11.68 18.76
C ASP A 79 -2.54 12.38 19.21
N THR A 80 -2.40 13.60 19.73
CA THR A 80 -3.52 14.41 20.21
C THR A 80 -3.57 15.73 19.47
N ARG A 81 -4.74 16.09 19.00
CA ARG A 81 -5.00 17.32 18.24
C ARG A 81 -5.96 18.18 19.04
N THR A 82 -5.47 19.33 19.49
CA THR A 82 -6.25 20.28 20.32
C THR A 82 -6.33 21.63 19.60
N MET A 83 -7.53 22.08 19.30
CA MET A 83 -7.75 23.40 18.70
C MET A 83 -7.85 24.46 19.82
N LEU A 84 -7.13 25.56 19.67
CA LEU A 84 -7.10 26.68 20.57
C LEU A 84 -7.51 27.96 19.85
N GLN A 85 -8.56 28.62 20.33
CA GLN A 85 -8.91 29.97 19.88
C GLN A 85 -7.98 30.99 20.51
N VAL A 86 -7.32 31.78 19.67
CA VAL A 86 -6.35 32.78 20.12
C VAL A 86 -6.70 34.19 19.66
N GLU A 87 -6.32 35.18 20.43
CA GLU A 87 -6.45 36.59 20.15
C GLU A 87 -5.07 37.18 19.86
N LYS A 88 -4.98 38.04 18.84
CA LYS A 88 -3.74 38.76 18.48
C LYS A 88 -3.16 39.49 19.67
N GLY A 89 -1.87 39.28 19.95
CA GLY A 89 -1.10 39.96 20.98
C GLY A 89 -1.38 39.50 22.41
N LYS A 90 -2.32 38.60 22.62
CA LYS A 90 -2.58 38.02 23.94
C LYS A 90 -1.62 36.88 24.23
N GLU A 91 -1.08 36.84 25.42
CA GLU A 91 -0.18 35.78 25.84
C GLU A 91 -0.91 34.52 26.28
N TYR A 92 -0.46 33.36 25.84
CA TYR A 92 -0.93 32.04 26.24
C TYR A 92 0.26 31.27 26.81
N LYS A 93 0.21 30.94 28.10
CA LYS A 93 1.20 30.08 28.72
C LYS A 93 0.89 28.63 28.32
N ILE A 94 1.80 27.98 27.63
CA ILE A 94 1.70 26.59 27.26
C ILE A 94 2.65 25.78 28.14
N GLU A 95 2.12 24.75 28.79
CA GLU A 95 2.88 23.85 29.64
C GLU A 95 2.65 22.41 29.17
N ILE A 96 3.73 21.64 29.08
CA ILE A 96 3.66 20.22 28.79
C ILE A 96 4.31 19.48 29.94
N LEU A 97 3.54 18.62 30.59
CA LEU A 97 4.03 17.71 31.61
C LEU A 97 4.25 16.34 30.97
N TYR A 98 5.40 15.78 31.23
CA TYR A 98 5.78 14.45 30.72
C TYR A 98 6.36 13.61 31.87
N ALA A 99 5.97 12.34 31.93
CA ALA A 99 6.58 11.38 32.84
C ALA A 99 6.77 10.04 32.15
N GLN A 100 8.01 9.62 32.10
CA GLN A 100 8.37 8.28 31.61
C GLN A 100 8.05 7.26 32.70
N VAL A 101 6.97 6.52 32.52
CA VAL A 101 6.52 5.47 33.43
C VAL A 101 6.68 4.08 32.85
N GLU A 102 6.88 3.98 31.53
CA GLU A 102 7.15 2.75 30.81
C GLU A 102 8.65 2.65 30.49
N ASN A 103 9.21 1.45 30.58
CA ASN A 103 10.67 1.28 30.51
C ASN A 103 11.23 1.08 29.10
N TRP A 104 10.40 1.04 28.06
CA TRP A 104 10.83 0.59 26.74
C TRP A 104 10.82 1.67 25.64
N ALA A 105 10.10 2.74 25.82
CA ALA A 105 10.08 3.85 24.86
C ALA A 105 9.78 5.18 25.52
N ALA A 106 10.51 6.21 25.10
CA ALA A 106 10.18 7.60 25.37
C ALA A 106 9.88 8.27 24.03
N ASN A 107 8.72 8.89 23.93
CA ASN A 107 8.34 9.68 22.77
C ASN A 107 7.57 10.91 23.27
N LEU A 108 8.02 12.09 22.85
CA LEU A 108 7.32 13.35 23.06
C LEU A 108 7.64 14.29 21.92
N LYS A 109 6.61 14.70 21.17
CA LYS A 109 6.72 15.65 20.09
C LYS A 109 5.60 16.66 20.20
N PHE A 110 5.93 17.93 20.13
CA PHE A 110 4.98 19.01 20.16
C PHE A 110 5.12 19.90 18.93
N ASN A 111 4.00 20.10 18.24
CA ASN A 111 3.88 21.03 17.14
C ASN A 111 2.74 22.01 17.40
N LEU A 112 2.89 23.22 16.94
CA LEU A 112 1.82 24.20 16.90
C LEU A 112 1.79 24.90 15.54
N GLY A 113 0.60 25.23 15.07
CA GLY A 113 0.46 25.90 13.78
C GLY A 113 -0.99 26.08 13.37
N LYS A 114 -1.16 26.50 12.13
CA LYS A 114 -2.47 26.53 11.45
C LYS A 114 -2.52 25.43 10.42
N GLU A 115 -3.68 24.82 10.26
CA GLU A 115 -3.95 23.92 9.16
C GLU A 115 -4.57 24.67 8.00
N PHE A 116 -4.09 24.39 6.82
CA PHE A 116 -4.63 24.93 5.59
C PHE A 116 -4.94 23.77 4.63
N PRO A 117 -6.01 23.87 3.83
CA PRO A 117 -6.21 22.96 2.72
C PRO A 117 -4.97 22.95 1.82
N ILE A 118 -4.59 21.77 1.36
CA ILE A 118 -3.43 21.64 0.46
C ILE A 118 -3.69 22.39 -0.82
N ASN A 119 -2.81 23.33 -1.15
CA ASN A 119 -2.85 24.07 -2.41
C ASN A 119 -1.90 23.42 -3.41
N TYR A 120 -2.41 22.54 -4.24
CA TYR A 120 -1.62 21.88 -5.29
C TYR A 120 -1.11 22.84 -6.37
N SER A 121 -1.76 23.99 -6.58
CA SER A 121 -1.36 24.97 -7.60
C SER A 121 0.04 25.51 -7.36
N GLU A 122 0.45 25.70 -6.11
CA GLU A 122 1.82 26.11 -5.78
C GLU A 122 2.86 25.07 -6.21
N SER A 123 2.58 23.79 -5.90
CA SER A 123 3.47 22.68 -6.30
C SER A 123 3.54 22.55 -7.82
N ILE A 124 2.39 22.66 -8.51
CA ILE A 124 2.30 22.58 -9.96
C ILE A 124 3.03 23.75 -10.64
N SER A 125 2.96 24.97 -10.07
CA SER A 125 3.64 26.14 -10.62
C SER A 125 5.16 25.97 -10.72
N LYS A 126 5.74 25.16 -9.81
CA LYS A 126 7.17 24.80 -9.81
C LYS A 126 7.56 23.83 -10.93
N LEU A 127 6.57 23.21 -11.57
CA LEU A 127 6.75 22.26 -12.68
C LEU A 127 6.63 22.95 -14.06
N LYS A 128 6.81 24.25 -14.14
CA LYS A 128 6.81 24.97 -15.41
C LYS A 128 7.95 24.47 -16.31
N GLY A 129 7.62 24.10 -17.55
CA GLY A 129 8.58 23.53 -18.50
C GLY A 129 8.88 22.03 -18.30
N ILE A 130 8.19 21.38 -17.37
CA ILE A 130 8.22 19.92 -17.20
C ILE A 130 6.97 19.33 -17.84
N ASP A 131 7.13 18.43 -18.79
CA ASP A 131 6.03 17.80 -19.51
C ASP A 131 5.58 16.49 -18.86
N VAL A 132 6.53 15.72 -18.35
CA VAL A 132 6.30 14.41 -17.73
C VAL A 132 6.63 14.45 -16.25
N VAL A 133 5.72 13.98 -15.41
CA VAL A 133 5.90 13.88 -13.96
C VAL A 133 5.86 12.41 -13.56
N VAL A 134 6.94 11.93 -12.98
CA VAL A 134 6.95 10.61 -12.32
C VAL A 134 6.60 10.82 -10.85
N PHE A 135 5.42 10.36 -10.46
CA PHE A 135 4.96 10.39 -9.07
C PHE A 135 5.18 9.05 -8.41
N VAL A 136 6.05 9.01 -7.41
CA VAL A 136 6.28 7.81 -6.58
C VAL A 136 5.44 7.97 -5.32
N GLY A 137 4.48 7.09 -5.15
CA GLY A 137 3.52 7.15 -4.05
C GLY A 137 2.99 5.78 -3.67
N GLY A 138 1.88 5.75 -2.96
CA GLY A 138 1.27 4.52 -2.45
C GLY A 138 1.12 4.56 -0.94
N ILE A 139 1.35 3.43 -0.28
CA ILE A 139 1.19 3.28 1.17
C ILE A 139 2.55 2.94 1.78
N SER A 140 2.90 3.65 2.85
CA SER A 140 4.14 3.38 3.59
C SER A 140 3.87 2.52 4.83
N PRO A 141 4.88 1.82 5.37
CA PRO A 141 4.77 1.09 6.63
C PRO A 141 4.41 1.99 7.84
N GLN A 142 4.56 3.30 7.73
CA GLN A 142 4.13 4.25 8.76
C GLN A 142 2.61 4.50 8.75
N LEU A 143 1.91 4.09 7.70
CA LEU A 143 0.45 4.16 7.60
C LEU A 143 -0.19 2.79 7.84
N GLU A 144 0.40 1.74 7.28
CA GLU A 144 -0.10 0.37 7.34
C GLU A 144 0.91 -0.52 8.08
N GLY A 145 0.74 -0.66 9.36
CA GLY A 145 1.58 -1.49 10.23
C GLY A 145 0.82 -1.94 11.47
N GLU A 146 1.25 -3.04 12.03
CA GLU A 146 0.57 -3.68 13.15
C GLU A 146 0.47 -2.76 14.37
N GLU A 147 -0.75 -2.64 14.92
CA GLU A 147 -1.05 -1.93 16.16
C GLU A 147 -0.52 -0.48 16.25
N MET A 148 -0.54 0.25 15.17
CA MET A 148 -0.03 1.62 15.11
C MET A 148 -1.07 2.65 15.59
N PRO A 149 -0.65 3.76 16.21
CA PRO A 149 -1.55 4.84 16.63
C PRO A 149 -1.96 5.74 15.44
N VAL A 150 -2.29 5.16 14.32
CA VAL A 150 -2.74 5.85 13.11
C VAL A 150 -4.25 5.92 13.11
N ASN A 151 -4.81 7.13 12.95
CA ASN A 151 -6.24 7.37 12.82
C ASN A 151 -6.47 8.53 11.83
N ILE A 152 -6.42 8.20 10.55
CA ILE A 152 -6.64 9.13 9.44
C ILE A 152 -7.60 8.48 8.44
N PRO A 153 -8.23 9.23 7.54
CA PRO A 153 -9.08 8.64 6.51
C PRO A 153 -8.37 7.51 5.74
N GLY A 154 -8.99 6.35 5.71
CA GLY A 154 -8.45 5.13 5.10
C GLY A 154 -7.64 4.23 6.04
N PHE A 155 -7.32 4.68 7.28
CA PHE A 155 -6.50 3.91 8.23
C PHE A 155 -6.98 4.10 9.67
N LYS A 156 -7.02 3.00 10.44
CA LYS A 156 -7.35 3.01 11.86
C LYS A 156 -6.53 1.94 12.59
N GLY A 157 -5.74 2.35 13.57
CA GLY A 157 -4.90 1.43 14.36
C GLY A 157 -3.76 0.78 13.55
N GLY A 158 -3.44 1.33 12.37
CA GLY A 158 -2.52 0.74 11.41
C GLY A 158 -3.19 -0.17 10.37
N ASP A 159 -4.46 -0.54 10.57
CA ASP A 159 -5.24 -1.29 9.59
C ASP A 159 -5.90 -0.36 8.57
N ARG A 160 -6.08 -0.86 7.36
CA ARG A 160 -6.82 -0.16 6.31
C ARG A 160 -8.32 -0.27 6.57
N THR A 161 -9.02 0.86 6.50
CA THR A 161 -10.50 0.92 6.54
C THR A 161 -11.11 0.99 5.14
N ASP A 162 -10.28 1.27 4.13
CA ASP A 162 -10.62 1.16 2.71
C ASP A 162 -9.36 0.72 1.92
N ILE A 163 -9.53 0.40 0.63
CA ILE A 163 -8.44 0.01 -0.26
C ILE A 163 -8.05 1.12 -1.25
N GLU A 164 -8.55 2.32 -1.02
CA GLU A 164 -8.31 3.47 -1.89
C GLU A 164 -6.88 4.04 -1.70
N LEU A 165 -6.40 4.73 -2.72
CA LEU A 165 -5.18 5.54 -2.58
C LEU A 165 -5.49 6.73 -1.64
N PRO A 166 -4.60 7.10 -0.69
CA PRO A 166 -4.81 8.25 0.17
C PRO A 166 -5.21 9.51 -0.62
N ALA A 167 -6.29 10.17 -0.16
CA ALA A 167 -6.92 11.26 -0.91
C ALA A 167 -5.96 12.39 -1.29
N VAL A 168 -4.95 12.68 -0.46
CA VAL A 168 -3.92 13.69 -0.75
C VAL A 168 -3.13 13.34 -2.01
N GLN A 169 -2.79 12.07 -2.21
CA GLN A 169 -2.06 11.61 -3.40
C GLN A 169 -2.98 11.60 -4.62
N ARG A 170 -4.19 11.04 -4.49
CA ARG A 170 -5.20 11.01 -5.55
C ARG A 170 -5.52 12.41 -6.09
N ASN A 171 -5.75 13.37 -5.19
CA ASN A 171 -6.05 14.75 -5.57
C ASN A 171 -4.86 15.42 -6.26
N PHE A 172 -3.63 15.09 -5.85
CA PHE A 172 -2.44 15.62 -6.51
C PHE A 172 -2.25 15.06 -7.92
N LEU A 173 -2.41 13.74 -8.10
CA LEU A 173 -2.37 13.10 -9.42
C LEU A 173 -3.40 13.73 -10.38
N LYS A 174 -4.64 13.91 -9.88
CA LYS A 174 -5.68 14.59 -10.65
C LYS A 174 -5.29 16.03 -10.99
N ALA A 175 -4.76 16.79 -10.04
CA ALA A 175 -4.36 18.17 -10.27
C ALA A 175 -3.20 18.29 -11.29
N LEU A 176 -2.27 17.34 -11.33
CA LEU A 176 -1.23 17.26 -12.35
C LEU A 176 -1.83 17.01 -13.74
N LYS A 177 -2.78 16.07 -13.85
CA LYS A 177 -3.48 15.79 -15.11
C LYS A 177 -4.29 17.00 -15.60
N ASP A 178 -5.04 17.64 -14.69
CA ASP A 178 -5.83 18.84 -14.99
C ASP A 178 -4.92 20.01 -15.46
N ALA A 179 -3.66 20.05 -15.01
CA ALA A 179 -2.65 21.00 -15.45
C ALA A 179 -1.94 20.59 -16.76
N GLY A 180 -2.43 19.56 -17.45
CA GLY A 180 -1.91 19.10 -18.74
C GLY A 180 -0.57 18.36 -18.66
N LYS A 181 -0.18 17.84 -17.49
CA LYS A 181 1.02 17.03 -17.36
C LYS A 181 0.78 15.60 -17.80
N GLN A 182 1.78 14.98 -18.42
CA GLN A 182 1.83 13.52 -18.52
C GLN A 182 2.25 12.95 -17.16
N VAL A 183 1.47 12.00 -16.64
CA VAL A 183 1.65 11.47 -15.29
C VAL A 183 1.98 9.99 -15.33
N VAL A 184 3.13 9.63 -14.81
CA VAL A 184 3.54 8.24 -14.56
C VAL A 184 3.48 8.00 -13.07
N PHE A 185 2.60 7.10 -12.65
CA PHE A 185 2.45 6.75 -11.24
C PHE A 185 3.19 5.45 -10.92
N VAL A 186 4.18 5.53 -10.03
CA VAL A 186 4.86 4.37 -9.46
C VAL A 186 4.21 4.08 -8.11
N ASN A 187 3.35 3.05 -8.07
CA ASN A 187 2.61 2.66 -6.88
C ASN A 187 3.43 1.69 -6.02
N CYS A 188 3.79 2.15 -4.83
CA CYS A 188 4.44 1.35 -3.79
C CYS A 188 3.39 0.94 -2.76
N SER A 189 3.00 -0.33 -2.76
CA SER A 189 2.04 -0.89 -1.81
C SER A 189 2.28 -2.38 -1.62
N GLY A 190 2.06 -2.88 -0.40
CA GLY A 190 2.20 -4.31 -0.10
C GLY A 190 0.98 -5.15 -0.49
N SER A 191 -0.14 -4.50 -0.81
CA SER A 191 -1.42 -5.14 -1.11
C SER A 191 -2.13 -4.48 -2.30
N SER A 192 -3.23 -5.08 -2.74
CA SER A 192 -4.11 -4.54 -3.78
C SER A 192 -4.66 -3.18 -3.37
N MET A 193 -4.77 -2.27 -4.34
CA MET A 193 -5.36 -0.94 -4.18
C MET A 193 -6.44 -0.69 -5.23
N ALA A 194 -7.46 0.08 -4.86
CA ALA A 194 -8.49 0.54 -5.77
C ALA A 194 -7.99 1.78 -6.51
N LEU A 195 -7.49 1.58 -7.71
CA LEU A 195 -6.83 2.60 -8.53
C LEU A 195 -7.69 3.06 -9.72
N LEU A 196 -9.02 2.85 -9.70
CA LEU A 196 -9.86 3.26 -10.82
C LEU A 196 -9.73 4.75 -11.17
N PRO A 197 -9.77 5.71 -10.22
CA PRO A 197 -9.56 7.12 -10.54
C PRO A 197 -8.15 7.42 -11.06
N GLU A 198 -7.16 6.65 -10.64
CA GLU A 198 -5.77 6.80 -11.09
C GLU A 198 -5.59 6.33 -12.53
N THR A 199 -6.39 5.39 -13.03
CA THR A 199 -6.38 5.01 -14.45
C THR A 199 -6.86 6.13 -15.38
N GLU A 200 -7.63 7.08 -14.84
CA GLU A 200 -8.09 8.26 -15.59
C GLU A 200 -7.09 9.43 -15.46
N SER A 201 -6.40 9.52 -14.33
CA SER A 201 -5.51 10.64 -13.99
C SER A 201 -4.05 10.40 -14.41
N CYS A 202 -3.65 9.16 -14.67
CA CYS A 202 -2.27 8.80 -15.02
C CYS A 202 -2.21 8.21 -16.42
N ASP A 203 -1.14 8.54 -17.14
CA ASP A 203 -0.86 7.99 -18.47
C ASP A 203 -0.21 6.62 -18.40
N ALA A 204 0.46 6.30 -17.28
CA ALA A 204 0.99 4.99 -16.96
C ALA A 204 0.99 4.74 -15.46
N ILE A 205 0.78 3.47 -15.06
CA ILE A 205 0.87 3.02 -13.67
C ILE A 205 1.83 1.84 -13.60
N LEU A 206 2.86 1.94 -12.78
CA LEU A 206 3.81 0.88 -12.46
C LEU A 206 3.56 0.39 -11.04
N GLN A 207 3.13 -0.86 -10.86
CA GLN A 207 3.02 -1.50 -9.56
C GLN A 207 4.40 -1.98 -9.12
N ALA A 208 5.05 -1.24 -8.23
CA ALA A 208 6.42 -1.48 -7.79
C ALA A 208 6.52 -2.34 -6.53
N TRP A 209 5.40 -2.53 -5.82
CA TRP A 209 5.36 -3.21 -4.52
C TRP A 209 6.28 -2.52 -3.50
N TYR A 210 6.83 -3.27 -2.54
CA TYR A 210 7.90 -2.82 -1.68
C TYR A 210 9.22 -3.42 -2.18
N GLY A 211 10.00 -2.62 -2.89
CA GLY A 211 11.30 -3.03 -3.41
C GLY A 211 12.32 -3.23 -2.30
N GLY A 212 13.30 -4.11 -2.54
CA GLY A 212 14.49 -4.21 -1.71
C GLY A 212 15.48 -3.08 -1.99
N GLU A 213 16.73 -3.27 -1.60
CA GLU A 213 17.82 -2.30 -1.73
C GLU A 213 17.97 -1.75 -3.16
N LEU A 214 17.81 -2.60 -4.17
CA LEU A 214 17.93 -2.23 -5.58
C LEU A 214 16.57 -1.88 -6.24
N GLY A 215 15.51 -1.73 -5.47
CA GLY A 215 14.16 -1.46 -5.99
C GLY A 215 14.08 -0.19 -6.84
N GLY A 216 14.80 0.86 -6.48
CA GLY A 216 14.88 2.09 -7.26
C GLY A 216 15.52 1.90 -8.63
N TYR A 217 16.56 1.09 -8.75
CA TYR A 217 17.19 0.74 -10.04
C TYR A 217 16.21 -0.04 -10.92
N ALA A 218 15.53 -1.06 -10.36
CA ALA A 218 14.55 -1.85 -11.11
C ALA A 218 13.40 -0.98 -11.66
N VAL A 219 12.92 -0.01 -10.89
CA VAL A 219 11.91 0.95 -11.34
C VAL A 219 12.47 1.82 -12.47
N ALA A 220 13.69 2.35 -12.32
CA ALA A 220 14.33 3.18 -13.33
C ALA A 220 14.54 2.39 -14.64
N ASP A 221 15.06 1.18 -14.58
CA ASP A 221 15.28 0.33 -15.75
C ASP A 221 13.99 0.09 -16.56
N VAL A 222 12.86 -0.10 -15.85
CA VAL A 222 11.55 -0.20 -16.50
C VAL A 222 11.13 1.14 -17.10
N LEU A 223 11.20 2.24 -16.34
CA LEU A 223 10.75 3.56 -16.80
C LEU A 223 11.54 4.06 -18.02
N PHE A 224 12.85 3.83 -18.04
CA PHE A 224 13.70 4.23 -19.16
C PHE A 224 13.80 3.19 -20.27
N GLY A 225 13.21 2.01 -20.07
CA GLY A 225 13.11 0.96 -21.08
C GLY A 225 14.36 0.10 -21.21
N ASP A 226 15.28 0.14 -20.27
CA ASP A 226 16.44 -0.74 -20.20
C ASP A 226 16.01 -2.18 -19.90
N TYR A 227 14.90 -2.34 -19.18
CA TYR A 227 14.23 -3.61 -18.95
C TYR A 227 12.80 -3.57 -19.49
N ASN A 228 12.42 -4.58 -20.28
CA ASN A 228 11.05 -4.78 -20.74
C ASN A 228 10.25 -5.53 -19.66
N PRO A 229 9.21 -4.92 -19.03
CA PRO A 229 8.49 -5.57 -17.94
C PRO A 229 7.78 -6.84 -18.41
N SER A 230 7.83 -7.86 -17.56
CA SER A 230 7.15 -9.15 -17.78
C SER A 230 6.35 -9.60 -16.56
N GLY A 231 6.33 -8.78 -15.50
CA GLY A 231 5.62 -9.07 -14.27
C GLY A 231 4.12 -9.17 -14.48
N LYS A 232 3.49 -10.14 -13.82
CA LYS A 232 2.04 -10.29 -13.77
C LYS A 232 1.57 -10.13 -12.33
N LEU A 233 0.40 -9.49 -12.17
CA LEU A 233 -0.17 -9.25 -10.84
C LEU A 233 -0.46 -10.57 -10.11
N PRO A 234 0.09 -10.78 -8.91
CA PRO A 234 -0.15 -11.98 -8.11
C PRO A 234 -1.45 -11.92 -7.28
N VAL A 235 -2.21 -10.84 -7.42
CA VAL A 235 -3.48 -10.61 -6.72
C VAL A 235 -4.44 -9.86 -7.64
N THR A 236 -5.73 -9.92 -7.32
CA THR A 236 -6.79 -9.17 -8.02
C THR A 236 -6.84 -7.74 -7.50
N PHE A 237 -6.90 -6.76 -8.38
CA PHE A 237 -7.12 -5.35 -8.05
C PHE A 237 -8.59 -5.00 -8.30
N TYR A 238 -9.24 -4.46 -7.27
CA TYR A 238 -10.64 -4.06 -7.30
C TYR A 238 -10.79 -2.61 -7.77
N LYS A 239 -11.97 -2.24 -8.28
CA LYS A 239 -12.27 -0.86 -8.70
C LYS A 239 -12.46 0.08 -7.51
N SER A 240 -13.03 -0.44 -6.42
CA SER A 240 -13.27 0.31 -5.18
C SER A 240 -13.50 -0.64 -4.01
N THR A 241 -13.40 -0.12 -2.80
CA THR A 241 -13.75 -0.82 -1.55
C THR A 241 -15.18 -1.39 -1.59
N LYS A 242 -16.10 -0.73 -2.31
CA LYS A 242 -17.51 -1.17 -2.44
C LYS A 242 -17.69 -2.50 -3.16
N GLN A 243 -16.68 -2.98 -3.87
CA GLN A 243 -16.70 -4.32 -4.49
C GLN A 243 -16.36 -5.44 -3.51
N LEU A 244 -15.80 -5.10 -2.36
CA LEU A 244 -15.47 -6.11 -1.35
C LEU A 244 -16.73 -6.56 -0.65
N PRO A 245 -16.93 -7.89 -0.46
CA PRO A 245 -17.96 -8.41 0.42
C PRO A 245 -17.79 -7.93 1.85
N ASP A 246 -18.81 -8.11 2.69
CA ASP A 246 -18.74 -7.84 4.12
C ASP A 246 -17.52 -8.52 4.73
N TYR A 247 -16.91 -7.87 5.71
CA TYR A 247 -15.70 -8.38 6.36
C TYR A 247 -15.93 -9.71 7.08
N GLU A 248 -17.13 -9.92 7.63
CA GLU A 248 -17.52 -11.15 8.32
C GLU A 248 -18.03 -12.25 7.37
N ASP A 249 -18.18 -11.95 6.06
CA ASP A 249 -18.52 -12.96 5.06
C ASP A 249 -17.26 -13.75 4.66
N TYR A 250 -17.11 -14.95 5.20
CA TYR A 250 -16.03 -15.90 4.91
C TYR A 250 -16.27 -16.74 3.65
N SER A 251 -17.39 -16.57 2.94
CA SER A 251 -17.53 -17.16 1.62
C SER A 251 -16.50 -16.52 0.67
N MET A 252 -16.03 -17.27 -0.30
CA MET A 252 -15.12 -16.73 -1.32
C MET A 252 -15.83 -15.95 -2.42
N LYS A 253 -17.16 -15.89 -2.39
CA LYS A 253 -17.98 -15.24 -3.41
C LYS A 253 -17.60 -13.77 -3.58
N GLY A 254 -17.37 -13.35 -4.82
CA GLY A 254 -16.94 -11.98 -5.12
C GLY A 254 -15.49 -11.66 -4.74
N ARG A 255 -14.69 -12.64 -4.27
CA ARG A 255 -13.29 -12.44 -3.88
C ARG A 255 -12.34 -13.10 -4.87
N THR A 256 -11.15 -12.51 -5.03
CA THR A 256 -10.03 -13.01 -5.85
C THR A 256 -10.43 -13.30 -7.31
N TYR A 257 -9.46 -13.66 -8.15
CA TYR A 257 -9.69 -14.03 -9.56
C TYR A 257 -10.56 -15.28 -9.72
N ARG A 258 -10.69 -16.06 -8.65
CA ARG A 258 -11.50 -17.29 -8.67
C ARG A 258 -13.00 -17.02 -8.66
N TYR A 259 -13.44 -15.90 -8.07
CA TYR A 259 -14.85 -15.62 -7.85
C TYR A 259 -15.27 -14.18 -8.17
N MET A 260 -14.29 -13.32 -8.56
CA MET A 260 -14.55 -11.93 -8.98
C MET A 260 -14.51 -11.85 -10.52
N SER A 261 -15.64 -11.48 -11.10
CA SER A 261 -15.81 -11.42 -12.57
C SER A 261 -15.49 -10.05 -13.17
N ASP A 262 -15.48 -8.97 -12.37
CA ASP A 262 -15.35 -7.58 -12.84
C ASP A 262 -14.28 -6.80 -12.04
N PRO A 263 -13.01 -7.26 -12.02
CA PRO A 263 -11.92 -6.55 -11.37
C PRO A 263 -11.49 -5.30 -12.16
N LEU A 264 -10.76 -4.39 -11.51
CA LEU A 264 -10.03 -3.33 -12.22
C LEU A 264 -8.90 -3.94 -13.05
N PHE A 265 -8.02 -4.68 -12.37
CA PHE A 265 -6.98 -5.48 -13.00
C PHE A 265 -7.07 -6.91 -12.47
N PRO A 266 -7.23 -7.92 -13.34
CA PRO A 266 -7.33 -9.30 -12.87
C PRO A 266 -5.96 -9.83 -12.39
N PHE A 267 -5.99 -10.84 -11.55
CA PHE A 267 -4.82 -11.68 -11.29
C PHE A 267 -4.20 -12.15 -12.63
N GLY A 268 -2.89 -12.12 -12.72
CA GLY A 268 -2.18 -12.50 -13.94
C GLY A 268 -2.08 -11.39 -14.98
N PHE A 269 -2.66 -10.21 -14.76
CA PHE A 269 -2.53 -9.06 -15.66
C PHE A 269 -1.13 -8.43 -15.58
N GLY A 270 -0.64 -7.97 -16.73
CA GLY A 270 0.60 -7.19 -16.82
C GLY A 270 0.94 -6.91 -18.28
N LEU A 271 1.35 -5.68 -18.55
CA LEU A 271 1.72 -5.19 -19.87
C LEU A 271 3.21 -5.40 -20.16
N SER A 272 3.57 -5.30 -21.42
CA SER A 272 4.94 -5.39 -21.94
C SER A 272 5.18 -4.24 -22.91
N TYR A 273 6.45 -3.91 -23.19
CA TYR A 273 6.84 -2.96 -24.26
C TYR A 273 6.91 -3.63 -25.64
N THR A 274 6.49 -4.88 -25.75
CA THR A 274 6.31 -5.60 -27.01
C THR A 274 4.99 -6.36 -26.96
N ASP A 275 4.50 -6.78 -28.12
CA ASP A 275 3.24 -7.48 -28.24
C ASP A 275 3.49 -8.98 -28.40
N PHE A 276 2.70 -9.79 -27.67
CA PHE A 276 2.71 -11.23 -27.81
C PHE A 276 1.37 -11.73 -28.33
N ALA A 277 1.41 -12.70 -29.21
CA ALA A 277 0.25 -13.48 -29.63
C ALA A 277 0.39 -14.90 -29.06
N VAL A 278 -0.60 -15.30 -28.28
CA VAL A 278 -0.74 -16.66 -27.76
C VAL A 278 -1.74 -17.39 -28.64
N GLY A 279 -1.30 -18.44 -29.31
CA GLY A 279 -2.12 -19.22 -30.21
C GLY A 279 -2.97 -20.26 -29.48
N THR A 280 -3.83 -20.95 -30.23
CA THR A 280 -4.65 -22.03 -29.70
C THR A 280 -3.79 -23.18 -29.18
N ALA A 281 -3.96 -23.51 -27.91
CA ALA A 281 -3.27 -24.65 -27.32
C ALA A 281 -3.77 -25.99 -27.90
N SER A 282 -2.88 -26.92 -28.03
CA SER A 282 -3.20 -28.31 -28.35
C SER A 282 -2.84 -29.21 -27.17
N CYS A 283 -3.64 -30.27 -27.00
CA CYS A 283 -3.44 -31.26 -25.95
C CYS A 283 -2.90 -32.58 -26.59
N ASN A 284 -2.01 -33.24 -25.91
CA ASN A 284 -1.53 -34.55 -26.31
C ASN A 284 -2.58 -35.66 -26.11
N LYS A 285 -3.62 -35.41 -25.32
CA LYS A 285 -4.72 -36.36 -25.03
C LYS A 285 -6.04 -35.57 -24.94
N THR A 286 -7.13 -36.23 -25.32
CA THR A 286 -8.50 -35.69 -25.20
C THR A 286 -9.28 -36.31 -24.06
N GLN A 287 -8.76 -37.39 -23.47
CA GLN A 287 -9.29 -38.07 -22.28
C GLN A 287 -8.13 -38.41 -21.38
N LEU A 288 -8.31 -38.25 -20.08
CA LEU A 288 -7.33 -38.55 -19.04
C LEU A 288 -7.89 -39.61 -18.09
N ARG A 289 -7.02 -40.52 -17.71
CA ARG A 289 -7.25 -41.38 -16.54
C ARG A 289 -6.83 -40.64 -15.28
N THR A 290 -7.29 -41.08 -14.15
CA THR A 290 -7.09 -40.42 -12.84
C THR A 290 -5.62 -40.25 -12.42
N ASP A 291 -4.72 -41.02 -13.00
CA ASP A 291 -3.29 -41.09 -12.71
C ASP A 291 -2.41 -40.49 -13.82
N GLU A 292 -3.03 -39.89 -14.85
CA GLU A 292 -2.31 -39.42 -16.03
C GLU A 292 -2.09 -37.90 -16.02
N SER A 293 -0.94 -37.47 -16.54
CA SER A 293 -0.65 -36.06 -16.83
C SER A 293 -1.14 -35.67 -18.24
N LEU A 294 -1.40 -34.38 -18.43
CA LEU A 294 -1.72 -33.75 -19.70
C LEU A 294 -0.60 -32.81 -20.11
N THR A 295 -0.13 -32.90 -21.34
CA THR A 295 0.79 -31.91 -21.89
C THR A 295 0.05 -31.01 -22.88
N LEU A 296 0.14 -29.70 -22.61
CA LEU A 296 -0.30 -28.65 -23.52
C LEU A 296 0.87 -28.18 -24.36
N THR A 297 0.62 -27.93 -25.62
CA THR A 297 1.54 -27.23 -26.52
C THR A 297 0.87 -25.94 -26.95
N VAL A 298 1.46 -24.79 -26.56
CA VAL A 298 0.93 -23.45 -26.77
C VAL A 298 1.87 -22.70 -27.71
N PRO A 299 1.45 -22.35 -28.94
CA PRO A 299 2.24 -21.48 -29.80
C PRO A 299 2.28 -20.06 -29.26
N VAL A 300 3.48 -19.50 -29.05
CA VAL A 300 3.67 -18.11 -28.60
C VAL A 300 4.54 -17.38 -29.62
N SER A 301 4.13 -16.18 -29.99
CA SER A 301 4.89 -15.33 -30.91
C SER A 301 5.06 -13.94 -30.32
N ASN A 302 6.25 -13.39 -30.42
CA ASN A 302 6.48 -11.96 -30.22
C ASN A 302 6.20 -11.24 -31.53
N THR A 303 5.11 -10.49 -31.61
CA THR A 303 4.68 -9.76 -32.80
C THR A 303 5.17 -8.34 -32.85
N GLY A 304 5.80 -7.86 -31.75
CA GLY A 304 6.35 -6.51 -31.64
C GLY A 304 7.81 -6.42 -32.10
N LYS A 305 8.41 -5.27 -31.79
CA LYS A 305 9.74 -4.88 -32.30
C LYS A 305 10.87 -5.00 -31.27
N ARG A 306 10.56 -5.42 -30.04
CA ARG A 306 11.53 -5.57 -28.94
C ARG A 306 11.53 -7.01 -28.46
N SER A 307 12.66 -7.46 -27.93
CA SER A 307 12.69 -8.71 -27.17
C SER A 307 11.89 -8.55 -25.87
N GLY A 308 11.31 -9.62 -25.38
CA GLY A 308 10.55 -9.61 -24.14
C GLY A 308 10.23 -11.01 -23.66
N THR A 309 9.73 -11.07 -22.44
CA THR A 309 9.28 -12.30 -21.80
C THR A 309 7.77 -12.27 -21.61
N GLU A 310 7.07 -13.31 -22.05
CA GLU A 310 5.66 -13.53 -21.73
C GLU A 310 5.52 -14.62 -20.68
N VAL A 311 4.42 -14.54 -19.89
CA VAL A 311 4.04 -15.56 -18.91
C VAL A 311 2.75 -16.21 -19.37
N VAL A 312 2.86 -17.36 -20.00
CA VAL A 312 1.71 -18.18 -20.40
C VAL A 312 1.12 -18.82 -19.15
N GLN A 313 -0.16 -18.59 -18.90
CA GLN A 313 -0.86 -19.06 -17.72
C GLN A 313 -1.94 -20.06 -18.12
N VAL A 314 -2.01 -21.18 -17.43
CA VAL A 314 -2.99 -22.24 -17.66
C VAL A 314 -3.99 -22.28 -16.52
N TYR A 315 -5.24 -22.07 -16.87
CA TYR A 315 -6.36 -22.11 -15.94
C TYR A 315 -7.30 -23.27 -16.27
N ILE A 316 -7.84 -23.87 -15.23
CA ILE A 316 -8.87 -24.91 -15.33
C ILE A 316 -10.16 -24.39 -14.70
N ARG A 317 -11.28 -24.71 -15.34
CA ARG A 317 -12.62 -24.47 -14.83
C ARG A 317 -13.43 -25.77 -14.91
N LYS A 318 -14.23 -26.02 -13.87
CA LYS A 318 -15.24 -27.08 -13.87
C LYS A 318 -16.54 -26.51 -14.44
N THR A 319 -17.03 -27.02 -15.56
CA THR A 319 -18.13 -26.44 -16.31
C THR A 319 -19.50 -26.75 -15.73
N ASP A 320 -19.62 -27.83 -14.98
CA ASP A 320 -20.83 -28.33 -14.32
C ASP A 320 -20.96 -27.84 -12.85
N ASP A 321 -20.08 -26.95 -12.40
CA ASP A 321 -20.09 -26.38 -11.07
C ASP A 321 -20.44 -24.87 -11.13
N ALA A 322 -21.72 -24.56 -11.00
CA ALA A 322 -22.22 -23.19 -11.10
C ALA A 322 -21.73 -22.26 -9.97
N ASP A 323 -21.48 -22.81 -8.79
CA ASP A 323 -21.02 -22.09 -7.60
C ASP A 323 -19.48 -22.20 -7.43
N GLY A 324 -18.84 -22.98 -8.25
CA GLY A 324 -17.40 -23.17 -8.23
C GLY A 324 -16.60 -21.99 -8.76
N PRO A 325 -15.26 -22.08 -8.70
CA PRO A 325 -14.38 -21.03 -9.19
C PRO A 325 -14.60 -20.75 -10.68
N LEU A 326 -14.60 -19.48 -11.06
CA LEU A 326 -14.60 -19.04 -12.47
C LEU A 326 -13.44 -19.65 -13.24
N LYS A 327 -12.28 -19.74 -12.60
CA LYS A 327 -11.07 -20.40 -13.08
C LYS A 327 -10.08 -20.61 -11.93
N SER A 328 -9.19 -21.58 -12.06
CA SER A 328 -8.10 -21.84 -11.13
C SER A 328 -6.78 -22.00 -11.87
N LEU A 329 -5.75 -21.20 -11.52
CA LEU A 329 -4.42 -21.34 -12.08
C LEU A 329 -3.83 -22.69 -11.68
N LYS A 330 -3.38 -23.47 -12.67
CA LYS A 330 -2.81 -24.79 -12.43
C LYS A 330 -1.37 -24.93 -12.90
N ALA A 331 -0.98 -24.13 -13.91
CA ALA A 331 0.40 -24.07 -14.37
C ALA A 331 0.70 -22.73 -15.02
N TYR A 332 1.98 -22.43 -15.18
CA TYR A 332 2.45 -21.31 -15.99
C TYR A 332 3.83 -21.63 -16.58
N ALA A 333 4.18 -20.92 -17.63
CA ALA A 333 5.52 -20.97 -18.23
C ALA A 333 5.98 -19.57 -18.61
N ARG A 334 7.25 -19.27 -18.35
CA ARG A 334 7.88 -18.04 -18.83
C ARG A 334 8.59 -18.35 -20.14
N VAL A 335 8.36 -17.54 -21.16
CA VAL A 335 9.00 -17.68 -22.47
C VAL A 335 9.61 -16.35 -22.88
N GLU A 336 10.92 -16.37 -23.15
CA GLU A 336 11.65 -15.21 -23.68
C GLU A 336 11.74 -15.32 -25.19
N LEU A 337 11.32 -14.26 -25.89
CA LEU A 337 11.32 -14.23 -27.34
C LEU A 337 11.96 -12.96 -27.88
N ALA A 338 12.88 -13.10 -28.81
CA ALA A 338 13.35 -12.00 -29.62
C ALA A 338 12.20 -11.40 -30.45
N ALA A 339 12.35 -10.17 -30.94
CA ALA A 339 11.39 -9.55 -31.85
C ALA A 339 11.11 -10.44 -33.06
N GLY A 340 9.85 -10.71 -33.37
CA GLY A 340 9.39 -11.55 -34.47
C GLY A 340 9.57 -13.05 -34.26
N ALA A 341 10.17 -13.50 -33.15
CA ALA A 341 10.39 -14.91 -32.87
C ALA A 341 9.10 -15.64 -32.48
N LYS A 342 9.07 -16.95 -32.70
CA LYS A 342 7.97 -17.86 -32.35
C LYS A 342 8.51 -19.10 -31.67
N GLN A 343 7.74 -19.65 -30.73
CA GLN A 343 8.10 -20.87 -29.99
C GLN A 343 6.83 -21.62 -29.58
N ASP A 344 6.87 -22.95 -29.68
CA ASP A 344 5.87 -23.83 -29.07
C ASP A 344 6.28 -24.10 -27.62
N VAL A 345 5.47 -23.64 -26.69
CA VAL A 345 5.68 -23.77 -25.23
C VAL A 345 4.95 -25.04 -24.78
N LYS A 346 5.69 -25.99 -24.24
CA LYS A 346 5.11 -27.18 -23.63
C LYS A 346 4.91 -26.99 -22.15
N ILE A 347 3.70 -27.24 -21.67
CA ILE A 347 3.32 -27.10 -20.27
C ILE A 347 2.69 -28.41 -19.82
N GLU A 348 3.27 -29.04 -18.83
CA GLU A 348 2.75 -30.26 -18.23
C GLU A 348 1.81 -29.93 -17.09
N LEU A 349 0.64 -30.57 -17.07
CA LEU A 349 -0.34 -30.57 -15.99
C LEU A 349 -0.33 -31.98 -15.38
N PRO A 350 0.25 -32.18 -14.21
CA PRO A 350 0.17 -33.44 -13.51
C PRO A 350 -1.28 -33.76 -13.08
N SER A 351 -1.57 -35.01 -12.76
CA SER A 351 -2.92 -35.46 -12.41
C SER A 351 -3.57 -34.63 -11.30
N GLU A 352 -2.80 -34.22 -10.31
CA GLU A 352 -3.24 -33.40 -9.17
C GLU A 352 -3.75 -32.01 -9.61
N SER A 353 -3.37 -31.54 -10.80
CA SER A 353 -3.89 -30.30 -11.37
C SER A 353 -5.41 -30.34 -11.58
N PHE A 354 -5.95 -31.53 -11.75
CA PHE A 354 -7.38 -31.77 -12.02
C PHE A 354 -8.17 -32.09 -10.74
N GLU A 355 -7.52 -32.08 -9.59
CA GLU A 355 -8.19 -32.27 -8.32
C GLU A 355 -8.90 -31.01 -7.84
N CYS A 356 -10.10 -31.20 -7.29
CA CYS A 356 -10.82 -30.18 -6.54
C CYS A 356 -11.24 -30.73 -5.17
N PHE A 357 -11.17 -29.90 -4.16
CA PHE A 357 -11.65 -30.25 -2.83
C PHE A 357 -13.17 -30.27 -2.79
N ASP A 358 -13.73 -31.38 -2.29
CA ASP A 358 -15.16 -31.51 -1.99
C ASP A 358 -15.38 -31.39 -0.48
N PRO A 359 -15.97 -30.28 -0.01
CA PRO A 359 -16.19 -30.08 1.42
C PRO A 359 -17.22 -31.06 2.02
N SER A 360 -18.09 -31.65 1.22
CA SER A 360 -19.12 -32.59 1.69
C SER A 360 -18.51 -33.93 2.10
N THR A 361 -17.46 -34.36 1.43
CA THR A 361 -16.75 -35.61 1.70
C THR A 361 -15.43 -35.42 2.41
N ASN A 362 -14.96 -34.16 2.52
CA ASN A 362 -13.63 -33.77 3.01
C ASN A 362 -12.49 -34.50 2.26
N THR A 363 -12.68 -34.69 0.93
CA THR A 363 -11.71 -35.34 0.04
C THR A 363 -11.45 -34.50 -1.18
N CYS A 364 -10.32 -34.75 -1.86
CA CYS A 364 -10.08 -34.23 -3.20
C CYS A 364 -10.66 -35.16 -4.26
N LEU A 365 -11.51 -34.62 -5.13
CA LEU A 365 -12.09 -35.31 -6.27
C LEU A 365 -11.42 -34.84 -7.55
N LEU A 366 -11.24 -35.74 -8.52
CA LEU A 366 -10.79 -35.39 -9.85
C LEU A 366 -11.91 -34.75 -10.67
N TYR A 367 -11.58 -33.71 -11.43
CA TYR A 367 -12.47 -33.16 -12.46
C TYR A 367 -12.80 -34.24 -13.50
N THR A 368 -14.05 -34.58 -13.63
CA THR A 368 -14.52 -35.50 -14.65
C THR A 368 -14.84 -34.72 -15.93
N SER A 369 -13.96 -34.78 -16.90
CA SER A 369 -14.09 -34.26 -18.28
C SER A 369 -13.60 -32.82 -18.50
N PRO A 370 -12.33 -32.58 -18.82
CA PRO A 370 -11.95 -31.38 -19.55
C PRO A 370 -12.30 -31.55 -21.03
N SER A 371 -13.22 -30.73 -21.55
CA SER A 371 -13.36 -30.54 -22.97
C SER A 371 -12.24 -29.60 -23.46
N PRO A 372 -11.59 -29.87 -24.62
CA PRO A 372 -10.61 -28.96 -25.21
C PRO A 372 -11.17 -27.56 -25.53
N ARG A 373 -12.51 -27.41 -25.55
CA ARG A 373 -13.20 -26.12 -25.77
C ARG A 373 -13.21 -25.23 -24.52
N ASP A 374 -12.90 -25.78 -23.36
CA ASP A 374 -12.95 -25.07 -22.07
C ASP A 374 -11.58 -24.55 -21.63
N LEU A 375 -10.53 -24.79 -22.43
CA LEU A 375 -9.18 -24.26 -22.25
C LEU A 375 -9.12 -22.88 -22.93
N SER A 376 -9.70 -21.84 -22.30
CA SER A 376 -9.53 -20.46 -22.75
C SER A 376 -8.17 -19.93 -22.29
N THR A 377 -7.37 -19.50 -23.23
CA THR A 377 -6.13 -18.74 -23.01
C THR A 377 -6.42 -17.31 -22.54
#